data_8d0176a63e592f192521bc348cb52f83
#
_entry.id   8d0176a63e592f192521bc348cb52f83
#
_cell.length_a   1.000
_cell.length_b   1.000
_cell.length_c   1.000
_cell.angle_alpha   90.00
_cell.angle_beta   90.00
_cell.angle_gamma   90.00
#
_symmetry.space_group_name_H-M   'P 1'
#
loop_
_entity.id
_entity.type
_entity.pdbx_description
1 polymer ?
#
loop_
_entity_poly.entity_id
_entity_poly.type
_entity_poly.pdbx_seq_one_letter_code
_entity_poly.pdbx_strand_id
1 'polypeptide(L)'
;MNLYLITFQSSLNRIESVYDCHKDLFVEIEKFFTLHLVPYTEAASIPADAYRMAFIASGGVEKMVTQHFELLPYPIHLLTDGQQNSLAASLEIATWIRSKGMKVHIIHGTIPNMVKQLIDHHKAFAAQREVRGKRIGVVGYSSPWLVASNVDYLLAKRRWGIEFIDIPMEEVYCLFYQIKDDDIGYEASVFANRAIACREGTPEDLLKAMRLYQAVKIICEKKKLDAVTLSCFSLIEKLGTTGCLALALLNDEGIPAGCEGDLQSIFTLLIAKTLTGQAGFMANPAFINDDLNEIVMAHCTIATKMVDQFIIRNHFETETGIAI
;
A
#
# COMPACT_ATOMS: atom_id res chain seq x y z
N MET A 1 -0.40 17.58 -10.51
CA MET A 1 -1.54 16.76 -9.99
C MET A 1 -2.81 17.57 -10.19
N ASN A 2 -3.88 16.99 -10.80
CA ASN A 2 -5.16 17.72 -10.95
C ASN A 2 -6.01 17.55 -9.68
N LEU A 3 -6.59 18.65 -9.19
CA LEU A 3 -7.57 18.67 -8.10
C LEU A 3 -8.83 19.38 -8.57
N TYR A 4 -9.97 18.73 -8.54
CA TYR A 4 -11.26 19.29 -8.86
C TYR A 4 -12.02 19.60 -7.57
N LEU A 5 -12.32 20.87 -7.34
CA LEU A 5 -13.14 21.33 -6.24
C LEU A 5 -14.56 21.61 -6.74
N ILE A 6 -15.51 20.75 -6.33
CA ILE A 6 -16.94 20.99 -6.59
C ILE A 6 -17.39 22.09 -5.63
N THR A 7 -17.62 23.28 -6.17
CA THR A 7 -17.88 24.46 -5.36
C THR A 7 -19.37 24.62 -5.03
N PHE A 8 -19.64 24.79 -3.73
CA PHE A 8 -20.98 25.13 -3.20
C PHE A 8 -20.94 26.51 -2.57
N GLN A 9 -21.67 27.43 -3.17
CA GLN A 9 -21.76 28.83 -2.76
C GLN A 9 -23.22 29.26 -2.67
N SER A 10 -23.56 29.97 -1.60
CA SER A 10 -24.91 30.51 -1.44
C SER A 10 -25.12 31.72 -2.34
N SER A 11 -26.26 31.79 -3.01
CA SER A 11 -26.69 32.95 -3.77
C SER A 11 -27.00 34.17 -2.89
N LEU A 12 -27.13 33.99 -1.58
CA LEU A 12 -27.33 35.11 -0.63
C LEU A 12 -26.02 35.83 -0.34
N ASN A 13 -24.89 35.22 -0.56
CA ASN A 13 -23.58 35.84 -0.42
C ASN A 13 -23.23 36.55 -1.74
N ARG A 14 -23.01 37.88 -1.67
CA ARG A 14 -22.60 38.71 -2.82
C ARG A 14 -21.12 38.45 -3.17
N ILE A 15 -20.71 37.20 -3.32
CA ILE A 15 -19.37 36.81 -3.72
C ILE A 15 -19.34 36.85 -5.25
N GLU A 16 -18.62 37.80 -5.83
CA GLU A 16 -18.46 37.93 -7.27
C GLU A 16 -17.59 36.79 -7.86
N SER A 17 -16.61 36.30 -7.08
CA SER A 17 -15.71 35.21 -7.47
C SER A 17 -15.36 34.37 -6.28
N VAL A 18 -15.59 33.06 -6.38
CA VAL A 18 -15.15 32.08 -5.37
C VAL A 18 -13.63 32.09 -5.20
N TYR A 19 -12.89 32.26 -6.33
CA TYR A 19 -11.43 32.29 -6.29
C TYR A 19 -10.93 33.49 -5.47
N ASP A 20 -11.46 34.69 -5.71
CA ASP A 20 -10.97 35.91 -5.06
C ASP A 20 -11.26 35.92 -3.56
N CYS A 21 -12.43 35.39 -3.15
CA CYS A 21 -12.77 35.27 -1.74
C CYS A 21 -11.88 34.32 -0.95
N HIS A 22 -11.37 33.26 -1.60
CA HIS A 22 -10.57 32.20 -0.95
C HIS A 22 -9.15 32.16 -1.51
N LYS A 23 -8.67 33.28 -2.05
CA LYS A 23 -7.41 33.41 -2.80
C LYS A 23 -6.21 32.87 -2.05
N ASP A 24 -6.09 33.18 -0.76
CA ASP A 24 -4.93 32.77 0.04
C ASP A 24 -4.80 31.24 0.10
N LEU A 25 -5.92 30.53 0.23
CA LEU A 25 -5.94 29.06 0.20
C LEU A 25 -5.60 28.53 -1.20
N PHE A 26 -6.23 29.08 -2.23
CA PHE A 26 -6.09 28.57 -3.60
C PHE A 26 -4.68 28.78 -4.16
N VAL A 27 -4.06 29.93 -3.90
CA VAL A 27 -2.67 30.20 -4.29
C VAL A 27 -1.70 29.19 -3.66
N GLU A 28 -1.91 28.78 -2.41
CA GLU A 28 -1.08 27.75 -1.78
C GLU A 28 -1.36 26.34 -2.34
N ILE A 29 -2.61 26.02 -2.66
CA ILE A 29 -2.97 24.76 -3.32
C ILE A 29 -2.33 24.67 -4.71
N GLU A 30 -2.34 25.75 -5.48
CA GLU A 30 -1.81 25.81 -6.85
C GLU A 30 -0.29 25.58 -6.94
N LYS A 31 0.44 25.69 -5.83
CA LYS A 31 1.86 25.29 -5.78
C LYS A 31 2.07 23.79 -5.99
N PHE A 32 1.05 22.97 -5.70
CA PHE A 32 1.13 21.50 -5.73
C PHE A 32 0.15 20.87 -6.72
N PHE A 33 -0.97 21.55 -7.02
CA PHE A 33 -2.05 21.05 -7.83
C PHE A 33 -2.39 21.99 -8.98
N THR A 34 -2.77 21.44 -10.12
CA THR A 34 -3.56 22.18 -11.11
C THR A 34 -4.99 22.21 -10.60
N LEU A 35 -5.43 23.37 -10.12
CA LEU A 35 -6.72 23.55 -9.47
C LEU A 35 -7.82 23.81 -10.50
N HIS A 36 -8.91 23.09 -10.36
CA HIS A 36 -10.13 23.27 -11.14
C HIS A 36 -11.31 23.54 -10.21
N LEU A 37 -11.83 24.77 -10.25
CA LEU A 37 -13.04 25.13 -9.52
C LEU A 37 -14.25 24.86 -10.42
N VAL A 38 -15.11 23.94 -10.04
CA VAL A 38 -16.23 23.47 -10.83
C VAL A 38 -17.52 23.71 -10.03
N PRO A 39 -18.43 24.57 -10.47
CA PRO A 39 -19.73 24.71 -9.82
C PRO A 39 -20.45 23.37 -9.71
N TYR A 40 -21.16 23.12 -8.60
CA TYR A 40 -21.86 21.84 -8.40
C TYR A 40 -22.81 21.49 -9.54
N THR A 41 -23.37 22.50 -10.22
CA THR A 41 -24.25 22.32 -11.40
C THR A 41 -23.53 21.75 -12.62
N GLU A 42 -22.20 21.86 -12.66
CA GLU A 42 -21.35 21.35 -13.73
C GLU A 42 -20.51 20.13 -13.31
N ALA A 43 -20.71 19.62 -12.08
CA ALA A 43 -19.92 18.53 -11.54
C ALA A 43 -19.96 17.24 -12.37
N ALA A 44 -20.99 17.05 -13.19
CA ALA A 44 -21.10 15.92 -14.12
C ALA A 44 -20.03 15.98 -15.25
N SER A 45 -19.43 17.14 -15.51
CA SER A 45 -18.34 17.30 -16.50
C SER A 45 -16.99 16.81 -15.99
N ILE A 46 -16.83 16.60 -14.69
CA ILE A 46 -15.58 16.13 -14.10
C ILE A 46 -15.35 14.65 -14.47
N PRO A 47 -14.15 14.27 -14.96
CA PRO A 47 -13.84 12.88 -15.24
C PRO A 47 -14.15 11.97 -14.06
N ALA A 48 -14.77 10.82 -14.28
CA ALA A 48 -15.25 9.92 -13.23
C ALA A 48 -14.12 9.45 -12.30
N ASP A 49 -12.90 9.38 -12.82
CA ASP A 49 -11.70 8.91 -12.15
C ASP A 49 -10.81 10.06 -11.62
N ALA A 50 -11.28 11.32 -11.67
CA ALA A 50 -10.54 12.48 -11.19
C ALA A 50 -10.49 12.54 -9.65
N TYR A 51 -9.39 13.07 -9.11
CA TYR A 51 -9.31 13.45 -7.71
C TYR A 51 -10.18 14.69 -7.47
N ARG A 52 -11.29 14.51 -6.77
CA ARG A 52 -12.30 15.54 -6.58
C ARG A 52 -12.89 15.51 -5.17
N MET A 53 -13.34 16.66 -4.68
CA MET A 53 -14.02 16.81 -3.39
C MET A 53 -14.91 18.05 -3.38
N ALA A 54 -15.75 18.19 -2.35
CA ALA A 54 -16.54 19.39 -2.14
C ALA A 54 -15.69 20.52 -1.60
N PHE A 55 -15.87 21.74 -2.14
CA PHE A 55 -15.42 22.97 -1.52
C PHE A 55 -16.65 23.75 -1.04
N ILE A 56 -16.74 23.94 0.28
CA ILE A 56 -17.81 24.71 0.92
C ILE A 56 -17.35 26.16 1.01
N ALA A 57 -17.81 26.97 0.06
CA ALA A 57 -17.35 28.35 -0.07
C ALA A 57 -18.07 29.31 0.90
N SER A 58 -19.28 28.96 1.37
CA SER A 58 -20.03 29.81 2.28
C SER A 58 -21.03 29.01 3.12
N GLY A 59 -21.57 29.62 4.16
CA GLY A 59 -22.78 29.14 4.84
C GLY A 59 -24.02 29.27 3.96
N GLY A 60 -25.13 28.62 4.38
CA GLY A 60 -26.40 28.63 3.66
C GLY A 60 -26.44 27.68 2.43
N VAL A 61 -25.47 26.77 2.32
CA VAL A 61 -25.38 25.76 1.24
C VAL A 61 -25.76 24.35 1.70
N GLU A 62 -26.12 24.17 2.96
CA GLU A 62 -26.36 22.87 3.61
C GLU A 62 -27.42 22.06 2.84
N LYS A 63 -28.56 22.67 2.53
CA LYS A 63 -29.61 22.03 1.75
C LYS A 63 -29.15 21.72 0.31
N MET A 64 -28.37 22.57 -0.28
CA MET A 64 -27.82 22.38 -1.63
C MET A 64 -26.90 21.16 -1.67
N VAL A 65 -25.97 21.04 -0.72
CA VAL A 65 -25.08 19.88 -0.63
C VAL A 65 -25.87 18.60 -0.35
N THR A 66 -26.85 18.62 0.57
CA THR A 66 -27.63 17.42 0.90
C THR A 66 -28.55 16.97 -0.24
N GLN A 67 -28.96 17.87 -1.13
CA GLN A 67 -29.75 17.55 -2.34
C GLN A 67 -28.90 16.98 -3.48
N HIS A 68 -27.58 17.25 -3.47
CA HIS A 68 -26.64 16.85 -4.54
C HIS A 68 -25.45 16.06 -4.02
N PHE A 69 -25.59 15.40 -2.87
CA PHE A 69 -24.46 14.67 -2.24
C PHE A 69 -23.96 13.50 -3.10
N GLU A 70 -24.78 12.95 -3.98
CA GLU A 70 -24.41 11.90 -4.93
C GLU A 70 -23.33 12.33 -5.94
N LEU A 71 -23.10 13.63 -6.11
CA LEU A 71 -22.02 14.17 -6.90
C LEU A 71 -20.64 13.99 -6.23
N LEU A 72 -20.66 13.74 -4.90
CA LEU A 72 -19.44 13.67 -4.11
C LEU A 72 -18.90 12.23 -4.08
N PRO A 73 -17.58 12.04 -4.29
CA PRO A 73 -16.98 10.71 -4.20
C PRO A 73 -16.98 10.20 -2.75
N TYR A 74 -17.11 8.89 -2.59
CA TYR A 74 -16.98 8.26 -1.28
C TYR A 74 -15.54 7.73 -1.05
N PRO A 75 -14.94 7.92 0.13
CA PRO A 75 -15.42 8.71 1.28
C PRO A 75 -15.52 10.20 0.96
N ILE A 76 -16.49 10.89 1.59
CA ILE A 76 -16.77 12.29 1.29
C ILE A 76 -15.75 13.18 2.00
N HIS A 77 -15.14 14.11 1.25
CA HIS A 77 -14.24 15.12 1.78
C HIS A 77 -14.86 16.51 1.54
N LEU A 78 -14.91 17.33 2.60
CA LEU A 78 -15.36 18.72 2.57
C LEU A 78 -14.15 19.60 2.88
N LEU A 79 -13.70 20.38 1.90
CA LEU A 79 -12.68 21.41 2.10
C LEU A 79 -13.34 22.73 2.44
N THR A 80 -12.86 23.42 3.46
CA THR A 80 -13.33 24.75 3.86
C THR A 80 -12.24 25.53 4.61
N ASP A 81 -12.08 26.81 4.30
CA ASP A 81 -11.17 27.70 5.04
C ASP A 81 -11.85 28.44 6.20
N GLY A 82 -13.16 28.26 6.38
CA GLY A 82 -13.94 28.89 7.43
C GLY A 82 -14.46 30.29 7.10
N GLN A 83 -14.06 30.88 5.99
CA GLN A 83 -14.58 32.17 5.57
C GLN A 83 -16.08 32.08 5.25
N GLN A 84 -16.76 33.20 5.28
CA GLN A 84 -18.20 33.31 4.92
C GLN A 84 -19.09 32.25 5.65
N ASN A 85 -18.74 31.89 6.89
CA ASN A 85 -19.45 30.91 7.72
C ASN A 85 -19.43 29.47 7.15
N SER A 86 -18.50 29.16 6.27
CA SER A 86 -18.39 27.85 5.57
C SER A 86 -18.03 26.70 6.49
N LEU A 87 -17.29 26.93 7.60
CA LEU A 87 -16.99 25.89 8.57
C LEU A 87 -18.25 25.41 9.30
N ALA A 88 -19.11 26.34 9.75
CA ALA A 88 -20.36 25.98 10.42
C ALA A 88 -21.27 25.15 9.48
N ALA A 89 -21.38 25.54 8.22
CA ALA A 89 -22.08 24.78 7.20
C ALA A 89 -21.47 23.38 7.00
N SER A 90 -20.15 23.30 6.94
CA SER A 90 -19.45 22.00 6.79
C SER A 90 -19.70 21.05 7.97
N LEU A 91 -19.78 21.56 9.19
CA LEU A 91 -20.10 20.77 10.40
C LEU A 91 -21.52 20.23 10.36
N GLU A 92 -22.49 21.05 9.96
CA GLU A 92 -23.90 20.65 9.79
C GLU A 92 -24.04 19.59 8.68
N ILE A 93 -23.43 19.82 7.51
CA ILE A 93 -23.39 18.87 6.41
C ILE A 93 -22.76 17.54 6.84
N ALA A 94 -21.64 17.59 7.54
CA ALA A 94 -20.96 16.38 8.02
C ALA A 94 -21.81 15.61 9.03
N THR A 95 -22.55 16.30 9.89
CA THR A 95 -23.48 15.68 10.84
C THR A 95 -24.60 14.95 10.10
N TRP A 96 -25.18 15.57 9.09
CA TRP A 96 -26.18 14.94 8.24
C TRP A 96 -25.64 13.71 7.50
N ILE A 97 -24.44 13.80 6.89
CA ILE A 97 -23.81 12.66 6.19
C ILE A 97 -23.57 11.49 7.15
N ARG A 98 -23.04 11.76 8.35
CA ARG A 98 -22.84 10.74 9.39
C ARG A 98 -24.15 10.10 9.87
N SER A 99 -25.24 10.85 9.95
CA SER A 99 -26.55 10.31 10.29
C SER A 99 -27.09 9.28 9.28
N LYS A 100 -26.52 9.27 8.05
CA LYS A 100 -26.79 8.28 7.01
C LYS A 100 -25.84 7.07 7.04
N GLY A 101 -24.99 6.95 8.07
CA GLY A 101 -24.00 5.89 8.20
C GLY A 101 -22.80 6.04 7.25
N MET A 102 -22.63 7.21 6.61
CA MET A 102 -21.55 7.47 5.67
C MET A 102 -20.36 8.15 6.33
N LYS A 103 -19.15 7.90 5.78
CA LYS A 103 -17.91 8.52 6.25
C LYS A 103 -17.72 9.88 5.56
N VAL A 104 -17.42 10.88 6.37
CA VAL A 104 -17.09 12.24 5.91
C VAL A 104 -15.92 12.80 6.71
N HIS A 105 -15.01 13.46 6.04
CA HIS A 105 -13.89 14.17 6.63
C HIS A 105 -13.94 15.64 6.23
N ILE A 106 -13.74 16.54 7.21
CA ILE A 106 -13.61 17.98 6.97
C ILE A 106 -12.13 18.32 6.96
N ILE A 107 -11.66 18.89 5.86
CA ILE A 107 -10.32 19.45 5.72
C ILE A 107 -10.41 20.93 6.06
N HIS A 108 -9.91 21.28 7.24
CA HIS A 108 -9.91 22.65 7.77
C HIS A 108 -8.71 22.86 8.70
N GLY A 109 -8.31 24.10 8.90
CA GLY A 109 -7.23 24.51 9.78
C GLY A 109 -6.39 25.64 9.20
N THR A 110 -5.11 25.71 9.55
CA THR A 110 -4.18 26.63 8.88
C THR A 110 -3.97 26.21 7.42
N ILE A 111 -3.73 27.17 6.54
CA ILE A 111 -3.53 26.89 5.12
C ILE A 111 -2.44 25.85 4.86
N PRO A 112 -1.24 25.93 5.49
CA PRO A 112 -0.22 24.89 5.32
C PRO A 112 -0.70 23.49 5.74
N ASN A 113 -1.49 23.39 6.80
CA ASN A 113 -2.02 22.11 7.28
C ASN A 113 -3.10 21.57 6.33
N MET A 114 -3.98 22.42 5.81
CA MET A 114 -4.96 22.03 4.79
C MET A 114 -4.29 21.50 3.52
N VAL A 115 -3.27 22.19 3.02
CA VAL A 115 -2.50 21.77 1.84
C VAL A 115 -1.78 20.42 2.11
N LYS A 116 -1.18 20.25 3.30
CA LYS A 116 -0.59 18.96 3.68
C LYS A 116 -1.62 17.84 3.66
N GLN A 117 -2.81 18.05 4.23
CA GLN A 117 -3.89 17.06 4.20
C GLN A 117 -4.30 16.73 2.76
N LEU A 118 -4.45 17.73 1.88
CA LEU A 118 -4.77 17.50 0.46
C LEU A 118 -3.73 16.63 -0.25
N ILE A 119 -2.43 16.87 0.01
CA ILE A 119 -1.34 16.07 -0.53
C ILE A 119 -1.42 14.63 -0.01
N ASP A 120 -1.63 14.43 1.29
CA ASP A 120 -1.72 13.11 1.90
C ASP A 120 -2.95 12.34 1.37
N HIS A 121 -4.09 13.00 1.24
CA HIS A 121 -5.29 12.40 0.62
C HIS A 121 -5.08 12.06 -0.86
N HIS A 122 -4.38 12.93 -1.61
CA HIS A 122 -4.05 12.64 -3.00
C HIS A 122 -3.14 11.41 -3.13
N LYS A 123 -2.14 11.26 -2.25
CA LYS A 123 -1.29 10.06 -2.22
C LYS A 123 -2.11 8.79 -2.00
N ALA A 124 -3.03 8.82 -1.02
CA ALA A 124 -3.92 7.70 -0.75
C ALA A 124 -4.83 7.38 -1.96
N PHE A 125 -5.39 8.41 -2.60
CA PHE A 125 -6.20 8.28 -3.81
C PHE A 125 -5.38 7.69 -4.98
N ALA A 126 -4.17 8.17 -5.21
CA ALA A 126 -3.28 7.66 -6.25
C ALA A 126 -2.90 6.19 -5.99
N ALA A 127 -2.53 5.86 -4.75
CA ALA A 127 -2.22 4.49 -4.36
C ALA A 127 -3.42 3.54 -4.55
N GLN A 128 -4.63 3.95 -4.17
CA GLN A 128 -5.84 3.17 -4.39
C GLN A 128 -6.08 2.87 -5.88
N ARG A 129 -5.74 3.82 -6.75
CA ARG A 129 -5.84 3.62 -8.21
C ARG A 129 -4.75 2.70 -8.74
N GLU A 130 -3.52 2.88 -8.26
CA GLU A 130 -2.37 2.09 -8.69
C GLU A 130 -2.50 0.61 -8.34
N VAL A 131 -3.10 0.28 -7.20
CA VAL A 131 -3.31 -1.12 -6.81
C VAL A 131 -4.42 -1.82 -7.63
N ARG A 132 -5.25 -1.09 -8.37
CA ARG A 132 -6.28 -1.70 -9.22
C ARG A 132 -5.65 -2.47 -10.37
N GLY A 133 -6.11 -3.72 -10.54
CA GLY A 133 -5.57 -4.63 -11.54
C GLY A 133 -4.27 -5.31 -11.14
N LYS A 134 -3.70 -5.00 -9.96
CA LYS A 134 -2.53 -5.68 -9.43
C LYS A 134 -2.84 -7.13 -9.11
N ARG A 135 -1.83 -7.99 -9.31
CA ARG A 135 -1.92 -9.45 -9.19
C ARG A 135 -1.00 -9.93 -8.08
N ILE A 136 -1.57 -10.59 -7.08
CA ILE A 136 -0.83 -11.19 -5.96
C ILE A 136 -0.81 -12.70 -6.15
N GLY A 137 0.38 -13.27 -6.31
CA GLY A 137 0.58 -14.71 -6.35
C GLY A 137 0.55 -15.32 -4.94
N VAL A 138 -0.18 -16.40 -4.78
CA VAL A 138 -0.23 -17.20 -3.55
C VAL A 138 0.39 -18.56 -3.86
N VAL A 139 1.66 -18.72 -3.56
CA VAL A 139 2.41 -19.96 -3.84
C VAL A 139 2.25 -20.94 -2.68
N GLY A 140 1.55 -22.01 -2.95
CA GLY A 140 1.08 -22.95 -1.94
C GLY A 140 -0.22 -22.47 -1.31
N TYR A 141 -0.27 -22.44 0.02
CA TYR A 141 -1.42 -21.99 0.81
C TYR A 141 -0.93 -21.37 2.13
N SER A 142 -1.83 -20.67 2.79
CA SER A 142 -1.52 -20.07 4.11
C SER A 142 -1.14 -21.15 5.11
N SER A 143 -0.14 -20.86 5.92
CA SER A 143 0.25 -21.74 7.03
C SER A 143 -0.93 -22.00 7.97
N PRO A 144 -1.09 -23.23 8.50
CA PRO A 144 -2.30 -23.62 9.25
C PRO A 144 -2.51 -22.87 10.58
N TRP A 145 -1.47 -22.25 11.11
CA TRP A 145 -1.56 -21.38 12.29
C TRP A 145 -2.03 -19.97 11.99
N LEU A 146 -2.10 -19.55 10.73
CA LEU A 146 -2.60 -18.25 10.31
C LEU A 146 -4.14 -18.25 10.26
N VAL A 147 -4.78 -18.35 11.41
CA VAL A 147 -6.24 -18.50 11.50
C VAL A 147 -7.04 -17.24 11.15
N ALA A 148 -6.41 -16.08 11.15
CA ALA A 148 -7.05 -14.78 10.89
C ALA A 148 -6.55 -14.09 9.60
N SER A 149 -5.55 -14.63 8.92
CA SER A 149 -4.87 -13.97 7.78
C SER A 149 -5.51 -14.26 6.42
N ASN A 150 -6.64 -14.94 6.39
CA ASN A 150 -7.38 -15.22 5.16
C ASN A 150 -8.06 -13.96 4.60
N VAL A 151 -8.18 -13.90 3.27
CA VAL A 151 -8.82 -12.82 2.52
C VAL A 151 -9.91 -13.38 1.61
N ASP A 152 -11.07 -12.76 1.60
CA ASP A 152 -12.07 -13.03 0.57
C ASP A 152 -11.62 -12.38 -0.74
N TYR A 153 -11.24 -13.20 -1.72
CA TYR A 153 -10.72 -12.78 -3.04
C TYR A 153 -11.73 -11.93 -3.81
N LEU A 154 -13.03 -12.26 -3.71
CA LEU A 154 -14.07 -11.51 -4.39
C LEU A 154 -14.27 -10.13 -3.76
N LEU A 155 -14.19 -10.06 -2.44
CA LEU A 155 -14.27 -8.80 -1.71
C LEU A 155 -13.06 -7.91 -1.99
N ALA A 156 -11.85 -8.49 -2.02
CA ALA A 156 -10.62 -7.78 -2.38
C ALA A 156 -10.71 -7.21 -3.80
N LYS A 157 -11.16 -8.03 -4.76
CA LYS A 157 -11.36 -7.61 -6.15
C LYS A 157 -12.39 -6.48 -6.28
N ARG A 158 -13.53 -6.58 -5.57
CA ARG A 158 -14.59 -5.55 -5.61
C ARG A 158 -14.12 -4.22 -5.00
N ARG A 159 -13.44 -4.28 -3.85
CA ARG A 159 -13.04 -3.07 -3.10
C ARG A 159 -11.79 -2.41 -3.64
N TRP A 160 -10.79 -3.22 -4.00
CA TRP A 160 -9.44 -2.74 -4.34
C TRP A 160 -9.06 -2.99 -5.79
N GLY A 161 -9.81 -3.84 -6.50
CA GLY A 161 -9.50 -4.26 -7.86
C GLY A 161 -8.30 -5.22 -7.94
N ILE A 162 -7.84 -5.78 -6.81
CA ILE A 162 -6.70 -6.69 -6.72
C ILE A 162 -7.16 -8.12 -7.00
N GLU A 163 -6.32 -8.88 -7.70
CA GLU A 163 -6.53 -10.31 -7.97
C GLU A 163 -5.52 -11.15 -7.19
N PHE A 164 -6.02 -12.08 -6.38
CA PHE A 164 -5.22 -13.16 -5.81
C PHE A 164 -5.22 -14.36 -6.76
N ILE A 165 -4.05 -14.96 -6.96
CA ILE A 165 -3.85 -16.06 -7.92
C ILE A 165 -3.16 -17.20 -7.20
N ASP A 166 -3.89 -18.29 -7.00
CA ASP A 166 -3.33 -19.50 -6.40
C ASP A 166 -2.36 -20.18 -7.38
N ILE A 167 -1.20 -20.54 -6.88
CA ILE A 167 -0.11 -21.17 -7.61
C ILE A 167 0.30 -22.45 -6.88
N PRO A 168 0.16 -23.60 -7.51
CA PRO A 168 0.60 -24.85 -6.90
C PRO A 168 2.09 -24.83 -6.57
N MET A 169 2.46 -25.34 -5.41
CA MET A 169 3.86 -25.44 -4.99
C MET A 169 4.70 -26.31 -5.95
N GLU A 170 4.06 -27.22 -6.64
CA GLU A 170 4.67 -28.06 -7.67
C GLU A 170 5.31 -27.26 -8.80
N GLU A 171 4.76 -26.09 -9.14
CA GLU A 171 5.38 -25.20 -10.14
C GLU A 171 6.75 -24.72 -9.66
N VAL A 172 6.88 -24.40 -8.37
CA VAL A 172 8.18 -24.03 -7.77
C VAL A 172 9.13 -25.21 -7.79
N TYR A 173 8.69 -26.40 -7.36
CA TYR A 173 9.52 -27.59 -7.36
C TYR A 173 10.05 -27.94 -8.75
N CYS A 174 9.18 -27.91 -9.77
CA CYS A 174 9.58 -28.16 -11.15
C CYS A 174 10.67 -27.20 -11.62
N LEU A 175 10.52 -25.91 -11.38
CA LEU A 175 11.51 -24.90 -11.77
C LEU A 175 12.79 -25.03 -10.96
N PHE A 176 12.70 -25.26 -9.65
CA PHE A 176 13.85 -25.46 -8.78
C PHE A 176 14.79 -26.56 -9.28
N TYR A 177 14.26 -27.70 -9.69
CA TYR A 177 15.06 -28.81 -10.20
C TYR A 177 15.59 -28.62 -11.64
N GLN A 178 15.05 -27.66 -12.40
CA GLN A 178 15.52 -27.33 -13.73
C GLN A 178 16.69 -26.31 -13.74
N ILE A 179 16.79 -25.46 -12.72
CA ILE A 179 17.84 -24.45 -12.58
C ILE A 179 19.15 -25.14 -12.16
N LYS A 180 20.23 -24.89 -12.90
CA LYS A 180 21.55 -25.44 -12.63
C LYS A 180 22.39 -24.51 -11.77
N ASP A 181 23.36 -25.06 -11.04
CA ASP A 181 24.27 -24.28 -10.20
C ASP A 181 25.14 -23.33 -11.02
N ASP A 182 25.52 -23.69 -12.23
CA ASP A 182 26.28 -22.83 -13.13
C ASP A 182 25.52 -21.54 -13.49
N ASP A 183 24.21 -21.60 -13.53
CA ASP A 183 23.36 -20.47 -13.88
C ASP A 183 23.24 -19.43 -12.74
N ILE A 184 23.46 -19.85 -11.48
CA ILE A 184 23.22 -19.05 -10.26
C ILE A 184 24.46 -18.83 -9.40
N GLY A 185 25.56 -19.57 -9.62
CA GLY A 185 26.75 -19.56 -8.78
C GLY A 185 27.39 -18.17 -8.66
N TYR A 186 27.41 -17.42 -9.75
CA TYR A 186 27.93 -16.03 -9.73
C TYR A 186 27.07 -15.13 -8.85
N GLU A 187 25.75 -15.14 -9.00
CA GLU A 187 24.83 -14.33 -8.20
C GLU A 187 24.92 -14.70 -6.71
N ALA A 188 25.00 -16.00 -6.39
CA ALA A 188 25.18 -16.47 -5.03
C ALA A 188 26.48 -15.94 -4.41
N SER A 189 27.59 -15.96 -5.15
CA SER A 189 28.87 -15.42 -4.70
C SER A 189 28.82 -13.90 -4.49
N VAL A 190 28.20 -13.16 -5.41
CA VAL A 190 28.02 -11.71 -5.27
C VAL A 190 27.20 -11.39 -4.03
N PHE A 191 26.13 -12.15 -3.79
CA PHE A 191 25.28 -11.95 -2.62
C PHE A 191 26.06 -12.23 -1.32
N ALA A 192 26.78 -13.35 -1.24
CA ALA A 192 27.60 -13.70 -0.09
C ALA A 192 28.64 -12.63 0.27
N ASN A 193 29.28 -12.06 -0.75
CA ASN A 193 30.31 -11.02 -0.57
C ASN A 193 29.74 -9.66 -0.09
N ARG A 194 28.44 -9.44 -0.20
CA ARG A 194 27.76 -8.24 0.35
C ARG A 194 27.48 -8.36 1.85
N ALA A 195 27.36 -9.56 2.38
CA ALA A 195 27.14 -9.79 3.79
C ALA A 195 28.40 -9.50 4.60
N ILE A 196 28.27 -8.88 5.78
CA ILE A 196 29.41 -8.64 6.67
C ILE A 196 29.92 -9.94 7.33
N ALA A 197 29.09 -10.96 7.41
CA ALA A 197 29.43 -12.28 7.89
C ALA A 197 28.44 -13.35 7.38
N CYS A 198 28.93 -14.56 7.16
CA CYS A 198 28.15 -15.77 7.06
C CYS A 198 28.44 -16.61 8.29
N ARG A 199 27.46 -16.77 9.18
CA ARG A 199 27.69 -17.43 10.48
C ARG A 199 27.45 -18.93 10.46
N GLU A 200 26.41 -19.39 9.77
CA GLU A 200 25.91 -20.76 9.89
C GLU A 200 25.61 -21.42 8.53
N GLY A 201 25.25 -20.64 7.51
CA GLY A 201 24.92 -21.16 6.19
C GLY A 201 26.13 -21.69 5.43
N THR A 202 25.97 -22.81 4.73
CA THR A 202 27.00 -23.36 3.83
C THR A 202 26.86 -22.78 2.42
N PRO A 203 27.90 -22.89 1.57
CA PRO A 203 27.77 -22.53 0.14
C PRO A 203 26.68 -23.33 -0.58
N GLU A 204 26.45 -24.58 -0.20
CA GLU A 204 25.36 -25.40 -0.76
C GLU A 204 23.98 -24.87 -0.36
N ASP A 205 23.79 -24.46 0.91
CA ASP A 205 22.54 -23.86 1.37
C ASP A 205 22.24 -22.57 0.60
N LEU A 206 23.28 -21.76 0.36
CA LEU A 206 23.15 -20.52 -0.40
C LEU A 206 22.76 -20.79 -1.87
N LEU A 207 23.34 -21.81 -2.50
CA LEU A 207 22.97 -22.21 -3.86
C LEU A 207 21.51 -22.69 -3.91
N LYS A 208 21.07 -23.50 -2.95
CA LYS A 208 19.66 -23.93 -2.86
C LYS A 208 18.72 -22.74 -2.68
N ALA A 209 19.06 -21.81 -1.79
CA ALA A 209 18.26 -20.61 -1.56
C ALA A 209 18.21 -19.69 -2.80
N MET A 210 19.33 -19.53 -3.51
CA MET A 210 19.40 -18.76 -4.76
C MET A 210 18.60 -19.44 -5.89
N ARG A 211 18.64 -20.76 -5.97
CA ARG A 211 17.85 -21.55 -6.93
C ARG A 211 16.35 -21.36 -6.68
N LEU A 212 15.94 -21.34 -5.41
CA LEU A 212 14.56 -21.06 -5.03
C LEU A 212 14.14 -19.63 -5.43
N TYR A 213 15.02 -18.65 -5.18
CA TYR A 213 14.76 -17.27 -5.60
C TYR A 213 14.51 -17.18 -7.11
N GLN A 214 15.38 -17.78 -7.94
CA GLN A 214 15.19 -17.77 -9.39
C GLN A 214 13.90 -18.48 -9.82
N ALA A 215 13.55 -19.60 -9.18
CA ALA A 215 12.31 -20.32 -9.46
C ALA A 215 11.07 -19.45 -9.20
N VAL A 216 11.02 -18.77 -8.05
CA VAL A 216 9.90 -17.88 -7.70
C VAL A 216 9.87 -16.64 -8.60
N LYS A 217 11.03 -16.07 -8.93
CA LYS A 217 11.16 -14.94 -9.87
C LYS A 217 10.58 -15.28 -11.24
N ILE A 218 10.94 -16.43 -11.81
CA ILE A 218 10.40 -16.91 -13.08
C ILE A 218 8.86 -17.03 -13.02
N ILE A 219 8.30 -17.48 -11.91
CA ILE A 219 6.85 -17.56 -11.71
C ILE A 219 6.24 -16.15 -11.71
N CYS A 220 6.85 -15.20 -10.97
CA CYS A 220 6.40 -13.82 -10.94
C CYS A 220 6.36 -13.21 -12.34
N GLU A 221 7.40 -13.40 -13.13
CA GLU A 221 7.50 -12.90 -14.51
C GLU A 221 6.47 -13.54 -15.43
N LYS A 222 6.42 -14.89 -15.47
CA LYS A 222 5.49 -15.65 -16.34
C LYS A 222 4.03 -15.33 -16.07
N LYS A 223 3.67 -15.17 -14.79
CA LYS A 223 2.30 -14.90 -14.36
C LYS A 223 2.01 -13.40 -14.23
N LYS A 224 3.00 -12.54 -14.47
CA LYS A 224 2.91 -11.08 -14.35
C LYS A 224 2.38 -10.67 -12.97
N LEU A 225 3.03 -11.15 -11.93
CA LEU A 225 2.66 -10.86 -10.55
C LEU A 225 3.28 -9.53 -10.10
N ASP A 226 2.51 -8.74 -9.39
CA ASP A 226 2.96 -7.49 -8.77
C ASP A 226 3.43 -7.71 -7.32
N ALA A 227 3.04 -8.82 -6.72
CA ALA A 227 3.46 -9.26 -5.39
C ALA A 227 3.29 -10.78 -5.27
N VAL A 228 3.97 -11.40 -4.30
CA VAL A 228 3.88 -12.84 -4.07
C VAL A 228 3.97 -13.17 -2.58
N THR A 229 3.19 -14.15 -2.13
CA THR A 229 3.40 -14.79 -0.82
C THR A 229 3.70 -16.27 -1.03
N LEU A 230 4.57 -16.83 -0.17
CA LEU A 230 5.14 -18.16 -0.32
C LEU A 230 4.92 -18.98 0.94
N SER A 231 4.37 -20.19 0.80
CA SER A 231 4.27 -21.18 1.87
C SER A 231 5.66 -21.73 2.22
N CYS A 232 6.40 -21.01 3.07
CA CYS A 232 7.83 -21.23 3.29
C CYS A 232 8.14 -22.59 3.93
N PHE A 233 7.36 -23.03 4.91
CA PHE A 233 7.65 -24.24 5.66
C PHE A 233 7.52 -25.54 4.83
N SER A 234 6.64 -25.55 3.83
CA SER A 234 6.53 -26.70 2.91
C SER A 234 7.77 -26.91 2.02
N LEU A 235 8.65 -25.91 1.90
CA LEU A 235 9.90 -26.01 1.15
C LEU A 235 10.97 -26.80 1.91
N ILE A 236 10.96 -26.75 3.24
CA ILE A 236 12.00 -27.35 4.09
C ILE A 236 12.04 -28.86 3.89
N GLU A 237 10.90 -29.54 3.99
CA GLU A 237 10.79 -30.97 3.82
C GLU A 237 11.15 -31.43 2.40
N LYS A 238 10.74 -30.65 1.40
CA LYS A 238 10.86 -31.05 -0.01
C LYS A 238 12.18 -30.66 -0.65
N LEU A 239 12.71 -29.47 -0.31
CA LEU A 239 13.88 -28.88 -0.97
C LEU A 239 15.08 -28.71 -0.05
N GLY A 240 14.93 -28.89 1.26
CA GLY A 240 15.97 -28.64 2.25
C GLY A 240 16.46 -27.19 2.25
N THR A 241 15.58 -26.23 2.01
CA THR A 241 15.88 -24.79 2.04
C THR A 241 14.67 -24.00 2.51
N THR A 242 14.86 -22.73 2.79
CA THR A 242 13.82 -21.76 3.23
C THR A 242 13.57 -20.68 2.19
N GLY A 243 12.41 -20.01 2.27
CA GLY A 243 12.05 -18.93 1.36
C GLY A 243 12.72 -17.59 1.66
N CYS A 244 13.41 -17.43 2.79
CA CYS A 244 13.81 -16.13 3.33
C CYS A 244 14.69 -15.31 2.39
N LEU A 245 15.71 -15.93 1.76
CA LEU A 245 16.55 -15.27 0.75
C LEU A 245 15.73 -14.84 -0.47
N ALA A 246 14.86 -15.73 -0.97
CA ALA A 246 14.02 -15.42 -2.13
C ALA A 246 13.12 -14.22 -1.86
N LEU A 247 12.49 -14.15 -0.69
CA LEU A 247 11.64 -13.04 -0.28
C LEU A 247 12.44 -11.73 -0.14
N ALA A 248 13.65 -11.79 0.45
CA ALA A 248 14.52 -10.64 0.59
C ALA A 248 14.89 -10.03 -0.77
N LEU A 249 15.35 -10.87 -1.71
CA LEU A 249 15.79 -10.42 -3.05
C LEU A 249 14.63 -9.92 -3.91
N LEU A 250 13.45 -10.55 -3.86
CA LEU A 250 12.27 -10.05 -4.56
C LEU A 250 11.85 -8.68 -4.03
N ASN A 251 11.85 -8.47 -2.71
CA ASN A 251 11.60 -7.16 -2.12
C ASN A 251 12.65 -6.12 -2.53
N ASP A 252 13.93 -6.51 -2.63
CA ASP A 252 15.00 -5.66 -3.15
C ASP A 252 14.77 -5.24 -4.61
N GLU A 253 14.20 -6.11 -5.42
CA GLU A 253 13.83 -5.83 -6.82
C GLU A 253 12.53 -5.05 -6.96
N GLY A 254 11.83 -4.79 -5.85
CA GLY A 254 10.59 -4.02 -5.82
C GLY A 254 9.34 -4.87 -6.07
N ILE A 255 9.44 -6.19 -5.99
CA ILE A 255 8.31 -7.12 -5.96
C ILE A 255 8.01 -7.45 -4.49
N PRO A 256 6.96 -6.88 -3.89
CA PRO A 256 6.58 -7.23 -2.53
C PRO A 256 6.46 -8.75 -2.37
N ALA A 257 7.18 -9.30 -1.41
CA ALA A 257 7.23 -10.74 -1.18
C ALA A 257 7.06 -11.03 0.31
N GLY A 258 6.06 -11.86 0.64
CA GLY A 258 5.65 -12.19 1.99
C GLY A 258 5.85 -13.67 2.31
N CYS A 259 5.98 -13.98 3.59
CA CYS A 259 6.18 -15.32 4.13
C CYS A 259 4.86 -16.02 4.45
N GLU A 260 4.91 -17.32 4.66
CA GLU A 260 3.86 -18.18 5.23
C GLU A 260 2.54 -18.26 4.44
N GLY A 261 2.49 -17.78 3.21
CA GLY A 261 1.23 -17.67 2.49
C GLY A 261 0.26 -16.67 3.14
N ASP A 262 0.76 -15.72 3.95
CA ASP A 262 -0.06 -14.70 4.62
C ASP A 262 -0.62 -13.70 3.63
N LEU A 263 -1.94 -13.78 3.43
CA LEU A 263 -2.65 -12.97 2.44
C LEU A 263 -2.82 -11.51 2.89
N GLN A 264 -3.00 -11.26 4.18
CA GLN A 264 -3.17 -9.90 4.69
C GLN A 264 -1.84 -9.17 4.74
N SER A 265 -0.77 -9.87 5.13
CA SER A 265 0.58 -9.29 5.16
C SER A 265 1.06 -8.94 3.76
N ILE A 266 0.91 -9.82 2.76
CA ILE A 266 1.33 -9.49 1.39
C ILE A 266 0.50 -8.37 0.78
N PHE A 267 -0.80 -8.31 1.07
CA PHE A 267 -1.64 -7.18 0.66
C PHE A 267 -1.15 -5.88 1.29
N THR A 268 -0.80 -5.90 2.58
CA THR A 268 -0.26 -4.73 3.30
C THR A 268 1.09 -4.29 2.73
N LEU A 269 1.99 -5.24 2.42
CA LEU A 269 3.28 -4.95 1.79
C LEU A 269 3.11 -4.28 0.42
N LEU A 270 2.15 -4.75 -0.40
CA LEU A 270 1.84 -4.15 -1.70
C LEU A 270 1.36 -2.70 -1.54
N ILE A 271 0.45 -2.43 -0.59
CA ILE A 271 -0.03 -1.07 -0.30
C ILE A 271 1.11 -0.19 0.22
N ALA A 272 1.92 -0.69 1.16
CA ALA A 272 3.06 0.04 1.71
C ALA A 272 4.06 0.43 0.60
N LYS A 273 4.40 -0.51 -0.29
CA LYS A 273 5.24 -0.25 -1.46
C LYS A 273 4.66 0.80 -2.38
N THR A 274 3.36 0.74 -2.66
CA THR A 274 2.66 1.70 -3.54
C THR A 274 2.65 3.10 -2.93
N LEU A 275 2.46 3.23 -1.61
CA LEU A 275 2.44 4.52 -0.91
C LEU A 275 3.82 5.15 -0.74
N THR A 276 4.85 4.34 -0.50
CA THR A 276 6.18 4.82 -0.09
C THR A 276 7.24 4.70 -1.18
N GLY A 277 7.02 3.84 -2.18
CA GLY A 277 8.02 3.46 -3.15
C GLY A 277 9.11 2.52 -2.59
N GLN A 278 9.05 2.15 -1.30
CA GLN A 278 10.05 1.35 -0.61
C GLN A 278 9.52 -0.04 -0.28
N ALA A 279 10.42 -1.00 -0.08
CA ALA A 279 10.06 -2.29 0.47
C ALA A 279 9.52 -2.14 1.90
N GLY A 280 8.56 -3.00 2.27
CA GLY A 280 8.07 -3.10 3.64
C GLY A 280 8.79 -4.20 4.40
N PHE A 281 8.85 -4.09 5.73
CA PHE A 281 9.34 -5.14 6.61
C PHE A 281 8.16 -5.93 7.18
N MET A 282 7.99 -7.18 6.75
CA MET A 282 7.06 -8.12 7.37
C MET A 282 7.73 -8.67 8.63
N ALA A 283 7.12 -8.45 9.79
CA ALA A 283 7.72 -8.87 11.05
C ALA A 283 6.68 -9.16 12.13
N ASN A 284 7.06 -10.01 13.08
CA ASN A 284 6.27 -10.35 14.25
C ASN A 284 6.67 -9.48 15.44
N PRO A 285 5.73 -9.01 16.27
CA PRO A 285 6.05 -8.42 17.56
C PRO A 285 6.63 -9.51 18.48
N ALA A 286 7.93 -9.41 18.75
CA ALA A 286 8.67 -10.39 19.56
C ALA A 286 8.69 -10.05 21.04
N PHE A 287 8.68 -8.74 21.39
CA PHE A 287 8.69 -8.28 22.76
C PHE A 287 8.14 -6.85 22.85
N ILE A 288 7.40 -6.56 23.91
CA ILE A 288 6.92 -5.21 24.26
C ILE A 288 7.53 -4.84 25.59
N ASN A 289 8.17 -3.68 25.65
CA ASN A 289 8.68 -3.06 26.86
C ASN A 289 7.77 -1.91 27.26
N ASP A 290 6.89 -2.14 28.23
CA ASP A 290 5.91 -1.16 28.70
C ASP A 290 6.58 0.04 29.39
N ASP A 291 7.70 -0.20 30.11
CA ASP A 291 8.39 0.85 30.86
C ASP A 291 9.06 1.88 29.93
N LEU A 292 9.56 1.43 28.79
CA LEU A 292 10.23 2.26 27.79
C LEU A 292 9.33 2.63 26.61
N ASN A 293 8.10 2.11 26.56
CA ASN A 293 7.19 2.26 25.42
C ASN A 293 7.86 1.84 24.10
N GLU A 294 8.50 0.67 24.10
CA GLU A 294 9.23 0.11 22.96
C GLU A 294 8.66 -1.24 22.55
N ILE A 295 8.80 -1.55 21.27
CA ILE A 295 8.45 -2.85 20.69
C ILE A 295 9.63 -3.40 19.91
N VAL A 296 9.92 -4.69 20.09
CA VAL A 296 10.89 -5.41 19.28
C VAL A 296 10.12 -6.16 18.20
N MET A 297 10.47 -5.89 16.95
CA MET A 297 9.93 -6.58 15.77
C MET A 297 11.01 -7.51 15.21
N ALA A 298 10.66 -8.76 14.93
CA ALA A 298 11.61 -9.77 14.43
C ALA A 298 11.01 -10.61 13.32
N HIS A 299 11.82 -10.97 12.35
CA HIS A 299 11.50 -11.95 11.30
C HIS A 299 12.77 -12.60 10.72
N CYS A 300 12.60 -13.69 9.99
CA CYS A 300 13.69 -14.45 9.37
C CYS A 300 14.14 -13.88 8.00
N THR A 301 13.55 -12.81 7.53
CA THR A 301 13.88 -12.18 6.24
C THR A 301 13.64 -10.67 6.30
N ILE A 302 14.53 -9.93 5.68
CA ILE A 302 14.40 -8.49 5.45
C ILE A 302 14.96 -8.16 4.06
N ALA A 303 14.39 -7.18 3.36
CA ALA A 303 14.99 -6.65 2.14
C ALA A 303 16.36 -6.04 2.45
N THR A 304 17.42 -6.49 1.76
CA THR A 304 18.78 -6.05 2.09
C THR A 304 19.03 -4.58 1.81
N LYS A 305 18.21 -3.96 0.94
CA LYS A 305 18.23 -2.52 0.67
C LYS A 305 17.62 -1.65 1.78
N MET A 306 16.98 -2.25 2.77
CA MET A 306 16.42 -1.54 3.93
C MET A 306 17.44 -1.33 5.06
N VAL A 307 18.59 -1.99 4.98
CA VAL A 307 19.63 -1.99 6.02
C VAL A 307 20.98 -1.64 5.43
N ASP A 308 21.86 -1.03 6.23
CA ASP A 308 23.21 -0.70 5.80
C ASP A 308 24.10 -1.94 5.72
N GLN A 309 23.85 -2.92 6.60
CA GLN A 309 24.62 -4.15 6.73
C GLN A 309 23.71 -5.32 7.10
N PHE A 310 24.04 -6.50 6.63
CA PHE A 310 23.34 -7.73 6.99
C PHE A 310 24.31 -8.91 7.19
N ILE A 311 23.84 -9.92 7.88
CA ILE A 311 24.52 -11.21 8.03
C ILE A 311 23.72 -12.31 7.38
N ILE A 312 24.38 -13.35 6.94
CA ILE A 312 23.77 -14.61 6.47
C ILE A 312 23.83 -15.61 7.63
N ARG A 313 22.70 -16.26 7.93
CA ARG A 313 22.60 -17.29 8.93
C ARG A 313 21.55 -18.34 8.51
N ASN A 314 21.44 -19.44 9.26
CA ASN A 314 20.35 -20.38 9.10
C ASN A 314 19.04 -19.82 9.69
N HIS A 315 17.91 -20.35 9.24
CA HIS A 315 16.60 -20.02 9.77
C HIS A 315 16.52 -20.40 11.25
N PHE A 316 16.14 -19.44 12.11
CA PHE A 316 16.27 -19.57 13.57
C PHE A 316 15.40 -20.68 14.19
N GLU A 317 14.26 -21.04 13.59
CA GLU A 317 13.39 -22.10 14.11
C GLU A 317 13.77 -23.51 13.60
N THR A 318 14.38 -23.60 12.43
CA THR A 318 14.57 -24.89 11.73
C THR A 318 16.03 -25.23 11.54
N GLU A 319 16.94 -24.30 11.86
CA GLU A 319 18.40 -24.44 11.70
C GLU A 319 18.82 -24.87 10.27
N THR A 320 17.97 -24.57 9.28
CA THR A 320 18.11 -24.99 7.88
C THR A 320 17.95 -23.80 6.94
N GLY A 321 18.50 -23.90 5.74
CA GLY A 321 18.41 -22.90 4.69
C GLY A 321 19.11 -21.59 5.03
N ILE A 322 18.71 -20.52 4.36
CA ILE A 322 19.31 -19.19 4.51
C ILE A 322 18.28 -18.17 5.00
N ALA A 323 18.59 -17.49 6.09
CA ALA A 323 17.92 -16.33 6.63
C ALA A 323 18.85 -15.10 6.60
N ILE A 324 18.27 -13.87 6.71
CA ILE A 324 18.99 -12.61 6.57
C ILE A 324 18.64 -11.69 7.75
#